data_36379999ece511328b8140dac00f95c2
#
_entry.id   36379999ece511328b8140dac00f95c2
#
_cell.length_a   1.000
_cell.length_b   1.000
_cell.length_c   1.000
_cell.angle_alpha   90.00
_cell.angle_beta   90.00
_cell.angle_gamma   90.00
#
_symmetry.space_group_name_H-M   'P 1'
#
loop_
_entity.id
_entity.type
_entity.pdbx_description
1 polymer ?
#
loop_
_entity_poly.entity_id
_entity_poly.type
_entity_poly.pdbx_seq_one_letter_code
_entity_poly.pdbx_strand_id
1 'polypeptide(L)'
;VNKAQVINLIKSGAFDAFGDREQVMREYAEEISDAKKRITLQNMKMLIDFGLIPDEYDMQRRVYNFNKYLKKFKWNDCYLVDEIALNFYEKHFDMDKLIPHDETPFRIKQVSWDNIYQHHMDIIRPWVKKNANDLLEKVNDKLVSDTWNKYCLGSLSKWEMDAVSFYSHEHELAHIKTHPYDITNFSDIPENPVVERVLPIQG
;
A
#
# COMPACT_ATOMS: atom_id res chain seq x y z
N VAL A 1 6.55 16.93 17.01
CA VAL A 1 5.41 16.98 16.08
C VAL A 1 5.41 15.69 15.30
N ASN A 2 4.30 14.97 15.23
CA ASN A 2 4.21 13.74 14.49
C ASN A 2 3.71 13.98 13.04
N LYS A 3 3.88 12.97 12.16
CA LYS A 3 3.49 13.05 10.74
C LYS A 3 2.04 13.52 10.55
N ALA A 4 1.09 12.99 11.33
CA ALA A 4 -0.33 13.33 11.22
C ALA A 4 -0.63 14.78 11.60
N GLN A 5 0.06 15.32 12.60
CA GLN A 5 -0.10 16.72 13.01
C GLN A 5 0.37 17.68 11.90
N VAL A 6 1.53 17.41 11.27
CA VAL A 6 2.02 18.23 10.15
C VAL A 6 1.06 18.17 8.97
N ILE A 7 0.56 16.98 8.61
CA ILE A 7 -0.43 16.80 7.55
C ILE A 7 -1.69 17.63 7.83
N ASN A 8 -2.20 17.61 9.06
CA ASN A 8 -3.38 18.40 9.42
C ASN A 8 -3.10 19.90 9.39
N LEU A 9 -1.90 20.36 9.78
CA LEU A 9 -1.50 21.76 9.63
C LEU A 9 -1.42 22.19 8.17
N ILE A 10 -0.90 21.35 7.29
CA ILE A 10 -0.90 21.63 5.84
C ILE A 10 -2.34 21.67 5.33
N LYS A 11 -3.16 20.69 5.66
CA LYS A 11 -4.58 20.63 5.25
C LYS A 11 -5.39 21.86 5.73
N SER A 12 -5.08 22.38 6.90
CA SER A 12 -5.75 23.57 7.46
C SER A 12 -5.29 24.90 6.82
N GLY A 13 -4.25 24.90 5.97
CA GLY A 13 -3.69 26.11 5.39
C GLY A 13 -2.67 26.83 6.26
N ALA A 14 -2.24 26.25 7.38
CA ALA A 14 -1.25 26.88 8.25
C ALA A 14 0.11 27.13 7.57
N PHE A 15 0.36 26.50 6.44
CA PHE A 15 1.60 26.63 5.66
C PHE A 15 1.41 27.38 4.33
N ASP A 16 0.25 28.00 4.06
CA ASP A 16 -0.05 28.70 2.79
C ASP A 16 0.90 29.89 2.53
N ALA A 17 1.52 30.44 3.58
CA ALA A 17 2.56 31.46 3.43
C ALA A 17 3.85 30.95 2.77
N PHE A 18 4.06 29.64 2.70
CA PHE A 18 5.26 29.02 2.12
C PHE A 18 5.06 28.58 0.66
N GLY A 19 3.85 28.59 0.15
CA GLY A 19 3.55 28.21 -1.23
C GLY A 19 2.15 27.64 -1.40
N ASP A 20 1.90 27.07 -2.57
CA ASP A 20 0.67 26.37 -2.88
C ASP A 20 0.51 25.15 -1.96
N ARG A 21 -0.67 25.00 -1.36
CA ARG A 21 -0.95 23.99 -0.33
C ARG A 21 -0.77 22.56 -0.86
N GLU A 22 -1.18 22.30 -2.10
CA GLU A 22 -1.01 21.00 -2.71
C GLU A 22 0.47 20.69 -2.95
N GLN A 23 1.25 21.67 -3.38
CA GLN A 23 2.69 21.53 -3.56
C GLN A 23 3.40 21.27 -2.23
N VAL A 24 3.10 22.04 -1.20
CA VAL A 24 3.65 21.83 0.16
C VAL A 24 3.31 20.43 0.68
N MET A 25 2.07 19.97 0.44
CA MET A 25 1.67 18.62 0.82
C MET A 25 2.44 17.56 0.04
N ARG A 26 2.69 17.78 -1.25
CA ARG A 26 3.44 16.86 -2.11
C ARG A 26 4.88 16.70 -1.67
N GLU A 27 5.56 17.81 -1.42
CA GLU A 27 6.94 17.83 -0.90
C GLU A 27 7.03 17.12 0.47
N TYR A 28 6.05 17.39 1.34
CA TYR A 28 6.01 16.70 2.64
C TYR A 28 5.70 15.21 2.52
N ALA A 29 4.83 14.80 1.62
CA ALA A 29 4.53 13.39 1.36
C ALA A 29 5.77 12.64 0.86
N GLU A 30 6.58 13.25 0.00
CA GLU A 30 7.87 12.71 -0.46
C GLU A 30 8.83 12.50 0.70
N GLU A 31 8.99 13.51 1.56
CA GLU A 31 9.89 13.46 2.72
C GLU A 31 9.51 12.33 3.70
N ILE A 32 8.22 12.10 3.94
CA ILE A 32 7.76 11.09 4.90
C ILE A 32 7.54 9.70 4.31
N SER A 33 7.76 9.51 3.01
CA SER A 33 7.42 8.28 2.26
C SER A 33 8.31 7.07 2.54
N ASP A 34 9.28 7.17 3.44
CA ASP A 34 10.27 6.12 3.70
C ASP A 34 11.07 5.67 2.45
N ALA A 35 11.34 6.63 1.55
CA ALA A 35 12.05 6.40 0.29
C ALA A 35 13.38 5.65 0.51
N LYS A 36 13.69 4.76 -0.41
CA LYS A 36 14.92 3.95 -0.35
C LYS A 36 16.09 4.70 -0.99
N LYS A 37 17.29 4.48 -0.46
CA LYS A 37 18.54 5.02 -1.04
C LYS A 37 19.16 4.06 -2.05
N ARG A 38 18.80 2.77 -1.99
CA ARG A 38 19.29 1.72 -2.89
C ARG A 38 18.34 0.52 -2.88
N ILE A 39 18.33 -0.22 -3.97
CA ILE A 39 17.66 -1.52 -4.07
C ILE A 39 18.69 -2.62 -4.17
N THR A 40 18.46 -3.68 -3.41
CA THR A 40 19.26 -4.91 -3.39
C THR A 40 18.35 -6.11 -3.26
N LEU A 41 18.89 -7.31 -3.32
CA LEU A 41 18.11 -8.55 -3.10
C LEU A 41 17.43 -8.59 -1.71
N GLN A 42 17.92 -7.84 -0.73
CA GLN A 42 17.26 -7.72 0.58
C GLN A 42 15.86 -7.09 0.48
N ASN A 43 15.61 -6.30 -0.57
CA ASN A 43 14.32 -5.67 -0.85
C ASN A 43 13.35 -6.60 -1.60
N MET A 44 13.68 -7.90 -1.77
CA MET A 44 12.87 -8.85 -2.56
C MET A 44 11.39 -8.84 -2.19
N LYS A 45 11.07 -8.77 -0.87
CA LYS A 45 9.66 -8.64 -0.44
C LYS A 45 8.97 -7.44 -1.10
N MET A 46 9.60 -6.29 -1.06
CA MET A 46 9.04 -5.05 -1.61
C MET A 46 8.89 -5.12 -3.13
N LEU A 47 9.88 -5.71 -3.83
CA LEU A 47 9.81 -5.92 -5.27
C LEU A 47 8.64 -6.84 -5.66
N ILE A 48 8.38 -7.86 -4.84
CA ILE A 48 7.22 -8.76 -5.02
C ILE A 48 5.91 -8.02 -4.73
N ASP A 49 5.80 -7.36 -3.59
CA ASP A 49 4.59 -6.66 -3.14
C ASP A 49 4.18 -5.56 -4.15
N PHE A 50 5.15 -4.92 -4.79
CA PHE A 50 4.92 -3.89 -5.81
C PHE A 50 4.77 -4.45 -7.24
N GLY A 51 4.86 -5.76 -7.42
CA GLY A 51 4.72 -6.40 -8.73
C GLY A 51 5.83 -6.03 -9.73
N LEU A 52 7.05 -5.80 -9.23
CA LEU A 52 8.19 -5.36 -10.03
C LEU A 52 9.08 -6.52 -10.52
N ILE A 53 8.78 -7.76 -10.11
CA ILE A 53 9.50 -8.96 -10.55
C ILE A 53 8.90 -9.43 -11.87
N PRO A 54 9.68 -9.52 -12.96
CA PRO A 54 9.21 -10.06 -14.23
C PRO A 54 8.78 -11.52 -14.15
N ASP A 55 7.88 -11.94 -15.03
CA ASP A 55 7.33 -13.29 -15.05
C ASP A 55 8.39 -14.37 -15.30
N GLU A 56 9.50 -14.06 -15.97
CA GLU A 56 10.64 -14.96 -16.14
C GLU A 56 11.26 -15.40 -14.80
N TYR A 57 11.05 -14.64 -13.72
CA TYR A 57 11.50 -14.96 -12.36
C TYR A 57 10.34 -15.41 -11.44
N ASP A 58 9.22 -15.89 -11.99
CA ASP A 58 8.07 -16.34 -11.20
C ASP A 58 8.46 -17.45 -10.20
N MET A 59 9.31 -18.37 -10.62
CA MET A 59 9.80 -19.44 -9.72
C MET A 59 10.57 -18.85 -8.52
N GLN A 60 11.43 -17.87 -8.72
CA GLN A 60 12.19 -17.20 -7.65
C GLN A 60 11.26 -16.46 -6.68
N ARG A 61 10.21 -15.82 -7.19
CA ARG A 61 9.15 -15.20 -6.39
C ARG A 61 8.43 -16.23 -5.52
N ARG A 62 8.05 -17.37 -6.09
CA ARG A 62 7.38 -18.46 -5.37
C ARG A 62 8.28 -19.06 -4.29
N VAL A 63 9.55 -19.34 -4.62
CA VAL A 63 10.54 -19.85 -3.67
C VAL A 63 10.79 -18.87 -2.53
N TYR A 64 10.82 -17.56 -2.81
CA TYR A 64 10.94 -16.55 -1.77
C TYR A 64 9.74 -16.59 -0.79
N ASN A 65 8.52 -16.67 -1.31
CA ASN A 65 7.32 -16.74 -0.49
C ASN A 65 7.25 -18.07 0.29
N PHE A 66 7.61 -19.16 -0.34
CA PHE A 66 7.67 -20.48 0.29
C PHE A 66 8.71 -20.54 1.41
N ASN A 67 9.88 -19.94 1.24
CA ASN A 67 10.88 -19.79 2.30
C ASN A 67 10.32 -19.04 3.52
N LYS A 68 9.53 -17.99 3.29
CA LYS A 68 8.85 -17.29 4.39
C LYS A 68 7.81 -18.15 5.09
N TYR A 69 7.12 -19.00 4.33
CA TYR A 69 6.15 -19.93 4.89
C TYR A 69 6.84 -20.96 5.77
N LEU A 70 7.86 -21.68 5.26
CA LEU A 70 8.61 -22.70 6.00
C LEU A 70 9.25 -22.17 7.28
N LYS A 71 9.79 -20.96 7.25
CA LYS A 71 10.44 -20.35 8.43
C LYS A 71 9.51 -20.13 9.63
N LYS A 72 8.20 -20.17 9.42
CA LYS A 72 7.22 -20.13 10.52
C LYS A 72 7.16 -21.44 11.30
N PHE A 73 7.56 -22.53 10.69
CA PHE A 73 7.48 -23.89 11.24
C PHE A 73 8.87 -24.47 11.54
N LYS A 74 9.71 -23.64 12.14
CA LYS A 74 11.05 -24.06 12.56
C LYS A 74 10.98 -25.01 13.75
N TRP A 75 11.64 -26.17 13.63
CA TRP A 75 11.76 -27.18 14.67
C TRP A 75 13.20 -27.71 14.71
N ASN A 76 13.93 -27.46 15.80
CA ASN A 76 15.36 -27.77 15.93
C ASN A 76 16.17 -27.23 14.73
N ASP A 77 16.90 -28.13 14.04
CA ASP A 77 17.72 -27.86 12.86
C ASP A 77 16.95 -28.08 11.53
N CYS A 78 15.62 -28.27 11.62
CA CYS A 78 14.74 -28.54 10.50
C CYS A 78 13.64 -27.48 10.34
N TYR A 79 12.94 -27.52 9.20
CA TYR A 79 11.62 -26.95 9.01
C TYR A 79 10.61 -28.08 8.88
N LEU A 80 9.47 -27.96 9.54
CA LEU A 80 8.35 -28.89 9.37
C LEU A 80 7.66 -28.59 8.03
N VAL A 81 7.27 -29.64 7.32
CA VAL A 81 6.62 -29.58 6.02
C VAL A 81 5.22 -30.16 6.19
N ASP A 82 4.23 -29.29 6.35
CA ASP A 82 2.82 -29.66 6.40
C ASP A 82 2.28 -29.99 4.99
N GLU A 83 1.01 -30.35 4.88
CA GLU A 83 0.38 -30.72 3.60
C GLU A 83 0.44 -29.59 2.56
N ILE A 84 0.31 -28.33 2.99
CA ILE A 84 0.35 -27.16 2.10
C ILE A 84 1.76 -26.99 1.54
N ALA A 85 2.77 -27.09 2.41
CA ALA A 85 4.17 -27.01 2.01
C ALA A 85 4.56 -28.21 1.14
N LEU A 86 4.07 -29.42 1.46
CA LEU A 86 4.33 -30.62 0.70
C LEU A 86 3.81 -30.48 -0.75
N ASN A 87 2.58 -30.06 -0.96
CA ASN A 87 1.99 -29.84 -2.28
C ASN A 87 2.83 -28.90 -3.17
N PHE A 88 3.41 -27.85 -2.58
CA PHE A 88 4.31 -26.97 -3.31
C PHE A 88 5.66 -27.66 -3.58
N TYR A 89 6.21 -28.35 -2.58
CA TYR A 89 7.52 -28.98 -2.66
C TYR A 89 7.56 -30.08 -3.72
N GLU A 90 6.60 -31.01 -3.70
CA GLU A 90 6.48 -32.11 -4.67
C GLU A 90 6.38 -31.64 -6.12
N LYS A 91 5.73 -30.50 -6.32
CA LYS A 91 5.54 -29.93 -7.66
C LYS A 91 6.82 -29.33 -8.25
N HIS A 92 7.76 -28.91 -7.41
CA HIS A 92 8.88 -28.08 -7.83
C HIS A 92 10.27 -28.59 -7.46
N PHE A 93 10.36 -29.58 -6.55
CA PHE A 93 11.64 -30.07 -6.02
C PHE A 93 11.64 -31.59 -5.85
N ASP A 94 12.85 -32.16 -5.81
CA ASP A 94 13.04 -33.58 -5.56
C ASP A 94 12.75 -33.93 -4.10
N MET A 95 12.01 -35.03 -3.89
CA MET A 95 11.59 -35.51 -2.56
C MET A 95 12.74 -36.09 -1.71
N ASP A 96 13.91 -36.30 -2.31
CA ASP A 96 15.09 -36.91 -1.69
C ASP A 96 15.62 -36.14 -0.46
N LYS A 97 15.27 -34.87 -0.32
CA LYS A 97 15.64 -34.00 0.82
C LYS A 97 14.64 -34.03 1.98
N LEU A 98 13.46 -34.62 1.74
CA LEU A 98 12.41 -34.70 2.76
C LEU A 98 12.64 -35.93 3.65
N ILE A 99 12.42 -35.74 4.94
CA ILE A 99 12.55 -36.79 5.97
C ILE A 99 11.17 -36.98 6.59
N PRO A 100 10.61 -38.20 6.66
CA PRO A 100 9.34 -38.46 7.35
C PRO A 100 9.34 -37.93 8.79
N HIS A 101 8.19 -37.48 9.28
CA HIS A 101 8.02 -36.94 10.61
C HIS A 101 6.68 -37.39 11.20
N ASP A 102 6.62 -37.56 12.53
CA ASP A 102 5.44 -38.15 13.19
C ASP A 102 4.24 -37.18 13.25
N GLU A 103 4.49 -35.88 13.46
CA GLU A 103 3.44 -34.87 13.64
C GLU A 103 3.06 -34.13 12.32
N THR A 104 3.96 -34.16 11.33
CA THR A 104 3.75 -33.56 10.00
C THR A 104 4.18 -34.58 8.96
N PRO A 105 3.68 -34.55 7.70
CA PRO A 105 4.06 -35.50 6.66
C PRO A 105 5.58 -35.65 6.53
N PHE A 106 6.28 -34.52 6.54
CA PHE A 106 7.73 -34.49 6.37
C PHE A 106 8.37 -33.33 7.16
N ARG A 107 9.69 -33.39 7.22
CA ARG A 107 10.58 -32.29 7.63
C ARG A 107 11.76 -32.18 6.66
N ILE A 108 12.35 -31.01 6.56
CA ILE A 108 13.55 -30.77 5.77
C ILE A 108 14.63 -30.12 6.64
N LYS A 109 15.89 -30.56 6.51
CA LYS A 109 17.01 -29.89 7.21
C LYS A 109 17.14 -28.45 6.74
N GLN A 110 17.34 -27.52 7.67
CA GLN A 110 17.50 -26.09 7.36
C GLN A 110 18.58 -25.87 6.29
N VAL A 111 19.75 -26.50 6.47
CA VAL A 111 20.86 -26.39 5.50
C VAL A 111 20.46 -26.84 4.10
N SER A 112 19.68 -27.93 4.00
CA SER A 112 19.24 -28.45 2.69
C SER A 112 18.30 -27.46 2.00
N TRP A 113 17.35 -26.90 2.74
CA TRP A 113 16.44 -25.90 2.23
C TRP A 113 17.15 -24.57 1.92
N ASP A 114 18.01 -24.09 2.80
CA ASP A 114 18.74 -22.83 2.60
C ASP A 114 19.63 -22.89 1.34
N ASN A 115 20.19 -24.03 0.98
CA ASN A 115 20.95 -24.23 -0.26
C ASN A 115 20.03 -24.10 -1.49
N ILE A 116 18.84 -24.72 -1.46
CA ILE A 116 17.83 -24.59 -2.54
C ILE A 116 17.40 -23.12 -2.68
N TYR A 117 17.05 -22.49 -1.57
CA TYR A 117 16.65 -21.09 -1.53
C TYR A 117 17.76 -20.18 -2.08
N GLN A 118 19.00 -20.35 -1.63
CA GLN A 118 20.12 -19.53 -2.07
C GLN A 118 20.39 -19.69 -3.56
N HIS A 119 20.31 -20.90 -4.10
CA HIS A 119 20.44 -21.15 -5.54
C HIS A 119 19.42 -20.33 -6.34
N HIS A 120 18.14 -20.32 -5.95
CA HIS A 120 17.12 -19.53 -6.63
C HIS A 120 17.35 -18.02 -6.47
N MET A 121 17.83 -17.57 -5.31
CA MET A 121 18.15 -16.16 -5.10
C MET A 121 19.35 -15.71 -5.92
N ASP A 122 20.30 -16.58 -6.16
CA ASP A 122 21.48 -16.29 -7.01
C ASP A 122 21.12 -16.17 -8.49
N ILE A 123 20.06 -16.84 -8.96
CA ILE A 123 19.55 -16.70 -10.33
C ILE A 123 19.01 -15.28 -10.58
N ILE A 124 18.23 -14.71 -9.63
CA ILE A 124 17.65 -13.38 -9.80
C ILE A 124 18.59 -12.24 -9.41
N ARG A 125 19.61 -12.49 -8.61
CA ARG A 125 20.55 -11.47 -8.09
C ARG A 125 21.19 -10.61 -9.19
N PRO A 126 21.69 -11.15 -10.32
CA PRO A 126 22.26 -10.37 -11.40
C PRO A 126 21.26 -9.39 -12.01
N TRP A 127 20.01 -9.84 -12.19
CA TRP A 127 18.94 -9.00 -12.71
C TRP A 127 18.62 -7.83 -11.77
N VAL A 128 18.45 -8.08 -10.46
CA VAL A 128 18.24 -7.01 -9.47
C VAL A 128 19.39 -6.01 -9.48
N LYS A 129 20.64 -6.51 -9.56
CA LYS A 129 21.82 -5.64 -9.61
C LYS A 129 21.86 -4.79 -10.88
N LYS A 130 21.57 -5.38 -12.03
CA LYS A 130 21.56 -4.68 -13.33
C LYS A 130 20.50 -3.58 -13.38
N ASN A 131 19.32 -3.82 -12.81
CA ASN A 131 18.17 -2.92 -12.89
C ASN A 131 18.00 -2.08 -11.62
N ALA A 132 19.00 -2.00 -10.73
CA ALA A 132 18.87 -1.41 -9.40
C ALA A 132 18.38 0.04 -9.40
N ASN A 133 18.81 0.86 -10.38
CA ASN A 133 18.40 2.27 -10.47
C ASN A 133 16.94 2.41 -10.94
N ASP A 134 16.53 1.70 -11.96
CA ASP A 134 15.14 1.68 -12.45
C ASP A 134 14.18 1.13 -11.37
N LEU A 135 14.60 0.08 -10.67
CA LEU A 135 13.83 -0.46 -9.55
C LEU A 135 13.75 0.52 -8.38
N LEU A 136 14.80 1.29 -8.12
CA LEU A 136 14.82 2.31 -7.07
C LEU A 136 13.80 3.42 -7.35
N GLU A 137 13.79 3.94 -8.57
CA GLU A 137 12.82 4.93 -9.03
C GLU A 137 11.38 4.41 -8.87
N LYS A 138 11.08 3.26 -9.47
CA LYS A 138 9.75 2.64 -9.39
C LYS A 138 9.29 2.33 -7.97
N VAL A 139 10.20 1.90 -7.10
CA VAL A 139 9.88 1.65 -5.68
C VAL A 139 9.57 2.95 -4.97
N ASN A 140 10.36 4.00 -5.16
CA ASN A 140 10.15 5.28 -4.50
C ASN A 140 8.86 5.95 -4.99
N ASP A 141 8.57 5.91 -6.28
CA ASP A 141 7.29 6.40 -6.83
C ASP A 141 6.09 5.72 -6.16
N LYS A 142 6.15 4.39 -5.99
CA LYS A 142 5.08 3.66 -5.29
C LYS A 142 4.98 4.03 -3.81
N LEU A 143 6.11 4.20 -3.11
CA LEU A 143 6.12 4.61 -1.70
C LEU A 143 5.52 6.01 -1.51
N VAL A 144 5.84 6.95 -2.42
CA VAL A 144 5.24 8.30 -2.42
C VAL A 144 3.76 8.21 -2.73
N SER A 145 3.37 7.44 -3.76
CA SER A 145 1.97 7.23 -4.12
C SER A 145 1.16 6.61 -2.97
N ASP A 146 1.69 5.59 -2.30
CA ASP A 146 1.04 4.96 -1.14
C ASP A 146 0.88 5.96 0.02
N THR A 147 1.90 6.81 0.24
CA THR A 147 1.85 7.86 1.25
C THR A 147 0.79 8.90 0.91
N TRP A 148 0.74 9.34 -0.35
CA TRP A 148 -0.28 10.26 -0.86
C TRP A 148 -1.69 9.68 -0.69
N ASN A 149 -1.90 8.45 -1.13
CA ASN A 149 -3.19 7.76 -1.03
C ASN A 149 -3.64 7.59 0.43
N LYS A 150 -2.72 7.41 1.34
CA LYS A 150 -3.03 7.23 2.75
C LYS A 150 -3.44 8.52 3.46
N TYR A 151 -2.82 9.66 3.10
CA TYR A 151 -2.92 10.88 3.91
C TYR A 151 -3.46 12.09 3.16
N CYS A 152 -3.31 12.14 1.85
CA CYS A 152 -3.45 13.35 1.06
C CYS A 152 -4.60 13.31 0.04
N LEU A 153 -5.39 12.22 -0.01
CA LEU A 153 -6.52 12.14 -0.92
C LEU A 153 -7.59 13.18 -0.60
N GLY A 154 -8.17 13.76 -1.66
CA GLY A 154 -9.27 14.69 -1.61
C GLY A 154 -8.92 16.07 -2.19
N SER A 155 -9.93 16.93 -2.26
CA SER A 155 -9.80 18.32 -2.64
C SER A 155 -9.37 19.21 -1.46
N LEU A 156 -9.03 20.48 -1.74
CA LEU A 156 -8.74 21.47 -0.71
C LEU A 156 -9.90 21.62 0.28
N SER A 157 -11.14 21.65 -0.23
CA SER A 157 -12.35 21.72 0.60
C SER A 157 -12.46 20.52 1.55
N LYS A 158 -12.15 19.31 1.05
CA LYS A 158 -12.13 18.12 1.89
C LYS A 158 -11.04 18.19 2.94
N TRP A 159 -9.85 18.67 2.59
CA TRP A 159 -8.75 18.83 3.55
C TRP A 159 -9.10 19.79 4.68
N GLU A 160 -9.71 20.94 4.35
CA GLU A 160 -10.16 21.93 5.34
C GLU A 160 -11.23 21.32 6.25
N MET A 161 -12.22 20.65 5.69
CA MET A 161 -13.28 19.99 6.46
C MET A 161 -12.70 18.92 7.39
N ASP A 162 -11.76 18.09 6.92
CA ASP A 162 -11.12 17.04 7.71
C ASP A 162 -10.24 17.63 8.85
N ALA A 163 -9.56 18.78 8.60
CA ALA A 163 -8.60 19.36 9.53
C ALA A 163 -9.21 20.34 10.54
N VAL A 164 -10.16 21.19 10.12
CA VAL A 164 -10.70 22.31 10.91
C VAL A 164 -12.23 22.35 10.96
N SER A 165 -12.91 21.46 10.26
CA SER A 165 -14.37 21.32 10.21
C SER A 165 -15.12 22.53 9.62
N PHE A 166 -14.44 23.38 8.84
CA PHE A 166 -15.05 24.45 8.06
C PHE A 166 -14.25 24.73 6.79
N TYR A 167 -14.85 25.44 5.84
CA TYR A 167 -14.21 25.85 4.59
C TYR A 167 -13.67 27.27 4.72
N SER A 168 -12.39 27.49 4.44
CA SER A 168 -11.76 28.81 4.33
C SER A 168 -11.64 29.27 2.86
N HIS A 169 -11.76 28.34 1.91
CA HIS A 169 -11.81 28.58 0.49
C HIS A 169 -13.20 28.31 -0.07
N GLU A 170 -13.46 28.78 -1.31
CA GLU A 170 -14.69 28.50 -2.01
C GLU A 170 -14.89 26.99 -2.18
N HIS A 171 -16.07 26.49 -1.79
CA HIS A 171 -16.40 25.08 -1.88
C HIS A 171 -16.39 24.61 -3.35
N GLU A 172 -15.93 23.39 -3.62
CA GLU A 172 -15.86 22.82 -4.98
C GLU A 172 -17.20 22.79 -5.71
N LEU A 173 -18.31 22.83 -4.99
CA LEU A 173 -19.66 22.92 -5.55
C LEU A 173 -20.14 24.36 -5.80
N ALA A 174 -19.37 25.37 -5.47
CA ALA A 174 -19.77 26.78 -5.62
C ALA A 174 -20.01 27.18 -7.09
N HIS A 175 -19.35 26.49 -8.05
CA HIS A 175 -19.55 26.69 -9.48
C HIS A 175 -20.84 26.07 -10.03
N ILE A 176 -21.53 25.19 -9.25
CA ILE A 176 -22.75 24.55 -9.70
C ILE A 176 -23.88 25.57 -9.74
N LYS A 177 -24.46 25.76 -10.92
CA LYS A 177 -25.67 26.58 -11.06
C LYS A 177 -26.83 25.89 -10.38
N THR A 178 -27.29 26.44 -9.26
CA THR A 178 -28.37 25.89 -8.44
C THR A 178 -29.75 26.03 -9.07
N HIS A 179 -29.92 27.03 -9.96
CA HIS A 179 -31.19 27.34 -10.58
C HIS A 179 -31.92 26.16 -11.27
N PRO A 180 -31.24 25.21 -11.95
CA PRO A 180 -31.92 24.04 -12.52
C PRO A 180 -32.47 23.03 -11.50
N TYR A 181 -32.01 23.11 -10.27
CA TYR A 181 -32.28 22.07 -9.24
C TYR A 181 -33.20 22.57 -8.12
N ASP A 182 -33.76 23.79 -8.23
CA ASP A 182 -34.65 24.39 -7.24
C ASP A 182 -34.05 24.36 -5.80
N ILE A 183 -32.74 24.65 -5.72
CA ILE A 183 -31.98 24.64 -4.46
C ILE A 183 -32.12 26.01 -3.81
N THR A 184 -32.66 26.04 -2.59
CA THR A 184 -32.74 27.23 -1.73
C THR A 184 -31.49 27.33 -0.87
N ASN A 185 -30.84 28.49 -0.80
CA ASN A 185 -29.74 28.74 0.12
C ASN A 185 -30.23 28.63 1.56
N PHE A 186 -29.38 28.14 2.46
CA PHE A 186 -29.74 27.98 3.87
C PHE A 186 -30.13 29.35 4.51
N SER A 187 -29.49 30.46 4.10
CA SER A 187 -29.80 31.82 4.52
C SER A 187 -31.19 32.28 4.09
N ASP A 188 -31.79 31.69 3.07
CA ASP A 188 -33.07 32.07 2.50
C ASP A 188 -34.21 31.20 3.05
N ILE A 189 -33.91 30.26 3.94
CA ILE A 189 -34.90 29.43 4.62
C ILE A 189 -35.50 30.29 5.75
N PRO A 190 -36.84 30.50 5.75
CA PRO A 190 -37.48 31.28 6.79
C PRO A 190 -37.35 30.59 8.17
N GLU A 191 -37.16 31.35 9.23
CA GLU A 191 -37.04 30.82 10.61
C GLU A 191 -38.22 29.96 11.04
N ASN A 192 -39.41 30.18 10.44
CA ASN A 192 -40.61 29.38 10.62
C ASN A 192 -41.08 28.83 9.28
N PRO A 193 -40.55 27.72 8.81
CA PRO A 193 -40.95 27.13 7.54
C PRO A 193 -42.39 26.66 7.56
N VAL A 194 -43.19 27.12 6.58
CA VAL A 194 -44.56 26.64 6.37
C VAL A 194 -44.43 25.23 5.76
N VAL A 195 -44.81 24.21 6.50
CA VAL A 195 -44.88 22.83 6.00
C VAL A 195 -46.11 22.71 5.09
N GLU A 196 -45.93 22.87 3.78
CA GLU A 196 -46.94 22.45 2.81
C GLU A 196 -47.10 20.93 2.90
N ARG A 197 -48.31 20.47 3.33
CA ARG A 197 -48.63 19.05 3.26
C ARG A 197 -48.74 18.66 1.79
N VAL A 198 -47.77 17.91 1.28
CA VAL A 198 -47.89 17.22 0.01
C VAL A 198 -49.01 16.18 0.19
N LEU A 199 -50.16 16.44 -0.41
CA LEU A 199 -51.25 15.44 -0.47
C LEU A 199 -50.77 14.24 -1.27
N PRO A 200 -51.00 13.00 -0.82
CA PRO A 200 -50.63 11.84 -1.58
C PRO A 200 -51.36 11.86 -2.93
N ILE A 201 -50.64 11.70 -4.02
CA ILE A 201 -51.19 11.51 -5.36
C ILE A 201 -51.96 10.21 -5.29
N GLN A 202 -53.32 10.31 -5.34
CA GLN A 202 -54.17 9.15 -5.57
C GLN A 202 -53.97 8.72 -7.03
N GLY A 203 -53.27 7.57 -7.22
CA GLY A 203 -53.20 6.85 -8.49
C GLY A 203 -54.17 5.68 -8.48
#